data_640b2aeec1c86f8d1241a24a8346891e
#
_entry.id   640b2aeec1c86f8d1241a24a8346891e
#
_cell.length_a   1.000
_cell.length_b   1.000
_cell.length_c   1.000
_cell.angle_alpha   90.00
_cell.angle_beta   90.00
_cell.angle_gamma   90.00
#
_symmetry.space_group_name_H-M   'P 1'
#
loop_
_entity.id
_entity.type
_entity.pdbx_description
1 polymer ?
#
loop_
_entity_poly.entity_id
_entity_poly.type
_entity_poly.pdbx_seq_one_letter_code
_entity_poly.pdbx_strand_id
1 'polypeptide(L)'
;MIKRNKNYTNLAKGYLFPEIAKRRKAFQAQHPEAKIISLGIGNTTEPLAPHIVEEMKNFVEALGTKEGYEGYQDDSAGMPKLRERISKAIYNDEIKPSEIFVSDGAKCDLGRLQAMFGADVNVAVQDPSYPVYVDGTVMAGAGGKEPVTENGFKDITYMPCLPENGFFPDLSVVKKDSLIYICSPNNPTGAVATKENLFELVNFAKANGCVVLFDAAYSAFIRDENLPKSIYEIEGAKDCAIEMQSFSKPAGFTGVRLGWCVVPENLKFDDGSKIADAWARITNTAFNGASNIAQAGGFAALDETGLKEMQETISYYLENAALIRSALESENFKVMGVEVYSGGNAPYVWAKFPGKKSWDVFDQILSQCNVVVTPGAGFGPSGESFIRFSSFGHRENIQEACERLKLFKM
;
A
#
# COMPACT_ATOMS: atom_id res chain seq x y z
N MET A 1 5.62 30.02 -24.25
CA MET A 1 4.89 29.14 -23.33
C MET A 1 5.78 27.96 -22.93
N ILE A 2 5.74 27.56 -21.65
CA ILE A 2 6.53 26.43 -21.14
C ILE A 2 5.99 25.11 -21.73
N LYS A 3 6.88 24.18 -22.06
CA LYS A 3 6.48 22.87 -22.59
C LYS A 3 6.02 21.96 -21.45
N ARG A 4 4.92 21.22 -21.66
CA ARG A 4 4.46 20.19 -20.74
C ARG A 4 5.41 18.99 -20.76
N ASN A 5 5.64 18.36 -19.58
CA ASN A 5 6.29 17.06 -19.53
C ASN A 5 5.41 16.04 -20.28
N LYS A 6 5.97 15.42 -21.32
CA LYS A 6 5.26 14.49 -22.20
C LYS A 6 4.74 13.24 -21.47
N ASN A 7 5.45 12.77 -20.44
CA ASN A 7 5.06 11.59 -19.67
C ASN A 7 3.66 11.72 -19.08
N TYR A 8 3.27 12.94 -18.64
CA TYR A 8 1.92 13.19 -18.09
C TYR A 8 0.81 13.15 -19.14
N THR A 9 1.13 13.16 -20.42
CA THR A 9 0.13 13.00 -21.50
C THR A 9 -0.20 11.53 -21.76
N ASN A 10 0.66 10.63 -21.31
CA ASN A 10 0.56 9.18 -21.51
C ASN A 10 -0.20 8.47 -20.40
N LEU A 11 -0.45 9.15 -19.27
CA LEU A 11 -1.27 8.60 -18.20
C LEU A 11 -2.66 8.19 -18.71
N ALA A 12 -3.18 7.08 -18.17
CA ALA A 12 -4.54 6.65 -18.45
C ALA A 12 -5.56 7.77 -18.14
N LYS A 13 -6.57 7.91 -18.99
CA LYS A 13 -7.66 8.85 -18.73
C LYS A 13 -8.52 8.34 -17.57
N GLY A 14 -8.55 9.09 -16.48
CA GLY A 14 -9.34 8.77 -15.29
C GLY A 14 -8.59 7.89 -14.29
N TYR A 15 -8.14 8.52 -13.21
CA TYR A 15 -7.63 7.78 -12.05
C TYR A 15 -8.80 7.13 -11.30
N LEU A 16 -8.61 5.89 -10.82
CA LEU A 16 -9.64 5.05 -10.18
C LEU A 16 -10.48 5.80 -9.13
N PHE A 17 -9.83 6.39 -8.14
CA PHE A 17 -10.54 6.99 -7.00
C PHE A 17 -11.34 8.27 -7.34
N PRO A 18 -10.88 9.19 -8.19
CA PRO A 18 -11.70 10.27 -8.73
C PRO A 18 -12.94 9.82 -9.50
N GLU A 19 -12.86 8.73 -10.29
CA GLU A 19 -14.03 8.21 -11.02
C GLU A 19 -15.07 7.62 -10.05
N ILE A 20 -14.63 6.86 -9.03
CA ILE A 20 -15.51 6.41 -7.94
C ILE A 20 -16.20 7.59 -7.25
N ALA A 21 -15.43 8.64 -6.92
CA ALA A 21 -15.99 9.83 -6.27
C ALA A 21 -17.01 10.55 -7.16
N LYS A 22 -16.76 10.62 -8.46
CA LYS A 22 -17.67 11.20 -9.44
C LYS A 22 -18.98 10.43 -9.53
N ARG A 23 -18.94 9.08 -9.67
CA ARG A 23 -20.13 8.22 -9.72
C ARG A 23 -20.93 8.30 -8.42
N ARG A 24 -20.24 8.23 -7.25
CA ARG A 24 -20.88 8.42 -5.95
C ARG A 24 -21.62 9.76 -5.85
N LYS A 25 -20.98 10.87 -6.26
CA LYS A 25 -21.62 12.22 -6.25
C LYS A 25 -22.82 12.29 -7.19
N ALA A 26 -22.72 11.70 -8.37
CA ALA A 26 -23.84 11.65 -9.33
C ALA A 26 -25.03 10.86 -8.77
N PHE A 27 -24.78 9.72 -8.14
CA PHE A 27 -25.79 8.92 -7.47
C PHE A 27 -26.45 9.69 -6.29
N GLN A 28 -25.65 10.30 -5.42
CA GLN A 28 -26.14 11.08 -4.28
C GLN A 28 -27.02 12.26 -4.72
N ALA A 29 -26.70 12.90 -5.87
CA ALA A 29 -27.51 13.99 -6.40
C ALA A 29 -28.89 13.53 -6.90
N GLN A 30 -29.01 12.27 -7.36
CA GLN A 30 -30.29 11.66 -7.77
C GLN A 30 -31.05 11.05 -6.59
N HIS A 31 -30.37 10.71 -5.53
CA HIS A 31 -30.91 10.08 -4.31
C HIS A 31 -30.44 10.83 -3.05
N PRO A 32 -30.92 12.07 -2.81
CA PRO A 32 -30.45 12.93 -1.73
C PRO A 32 -30.56 12.30 -0.34
N GLU A 33 -31.63 11.50 -0.10
CA GLU A 33 -31.88 10.79 1.17
C GLU A 33 -31.10 9.49 1.33
N ALA A 34 -30.38 9.00 0.32
CA ALA A 34 -29.67 7.73 0.42
C ALA A 34 -28.49 7.86 1.40
N LYS A 35 -28.49 7.08 2.46
CA LYS A 35 -27.32 6.90 3.33
C LYS A 35 -26.33 6.00 2.63
N ILE A 36 -25.33 6.59 1.98
CA ILE A 36 -24.26 5.86 1.30
C ILE A 36 -23.19 5.45 2.31
N ILE A 37 -22.88 4.16 2.37
CA ILE A 37 -21.80 3.60 3.17
C ILE A 37 -20.63 3.26 2.23
N SER A 38 -19.39 3.63 2.63
CA SER A 38 -18.21 3.36 1.81
C SER A 38 -17.40 2.18 2.36
N LEU A 39 -17.32 1.12 1.57
CA LEU A 39 -16.39 0.00 1.73
C LEU A 39 -15.29 0.04 0.63
N GLY A 40 -15.09 1.20 -0.01
CA GLY A 40 -14.18 1.33 -1.15
C GLY A 40 -12.85 2.03 -0.80
N ILE A 41 -12.80 2.84 0.25
CA ILE A 41 -11.66 3.71 0.54
C ILE A 41 -10.69 3.03 1.51
N GLY A 42 -9.40 3.09 1.21
CA GLY A 42 -8.33 2.65 2.11
C GLY A 42 -7.94 3.71 3.16
N ASN A 43 -8.90 4.45 3.70
CA ASN A 43 -8.67 5.45 4.75
C ASN A 43 -9.13 4.92 6.11
N THR A 44 -8.29 5.03 7.12
CA THR A 44 -8.63 4.65 8.50
C THR A 44 -9.71 5.57 9.06
N THR A 45 -10.56 5.05 9.95
CA THR A 45 -11.71 5.76 10.53
C THR A 45 -11.63 5.92 12.04
N GLU A 46 -10.90 5.02 12.70
CA GLU A 46 -10.74 5.10 14.15
C GLU A 46 -9.80 6.26 14.53
N PRO A 47 -10.04 6.91 15.67
CA PRO A 47 -9.17 7.97 16.18
C PRO A 47 -7.76 7.43 16.44
N LEU A 48 -6.79 8.35 16.49
CA LEU A 48 -5.44 8.01 16.92
C LEU A 48 -5.46 7.48 18.36
N ALA A 49 -4.59 6.52 18.64
CA ALA A 49 -4.44 5.96 19.96
C ALA A 49 -4.05 7.03 21.01
N PRO A 50 -4.59 6.99 22.23
CA PRO A 50 -4.38 8.03 23.26
C PRO A 50 -2.90 8.27 23.57
N HIS A 51 -2.11 7.23 23.67
CA HIS A 51 -0.67 7.33 23.94
C HIS A 51 0.08 8.10 22.83
N ILE A 52 -0.26 7.83 21.58
CA ILE A 52 0.31 8.55 20.42
C ILE A 52 -0.06 10.02 20.45
N VAL A 53 -1.34 10.34 20.75
CA VAL A 53 -1.84 11.72 20.83
C VAL A 53 -1.14 12.50 21.94
N GLU A 54 -0.94 11.89 23.12
CA GLU A 54 -0.29 12.55 24.25
C GLU A 54 1.19 12.86 23.93
N GLU A 55 1.93 11.94 23.31
CA GLU A 55 3.31 12.20 22.91
C GLU A 55 3.44 13.29 21.83
N MET A 56 2.54 13.30 20.85
CA MET A 56 2.50 14.39 19.85
C MET A 56 2.21 15.73 20.51
N LYS A 57 1.29 15.78 21.49
CA LYS A 57 0.95 16.97 22.24
C LYS A 57 2.13 17.45 23.08
N ASN A 58 2.77 16.57 23.84
CA ASN A 58 3.96 16.88 24.64
C ASN A 58 5.09 17.46 23.77
N PHE A 59 5.29 16.88 22.57
CA PHE A 59 6.28 17.39 21.63
C PHE A 59 5.93 18.79 21.12
N VAL A 60 4.66 19.05 20.80
CA VAL A 60 4.20 20.40 20.36
C VAL A 60 4.35 21.41 21.49
N GLU A 61 4.05 21.06 22.74
CA GLU A 61 4.25 21.94 23.90
C GLU A 61 5.75 22.26 24.10
N ALA A 62 6.63 21.26 23.96
CA ALA A 62 8.07 21.46 24.05
C ALA A 62 8.61 22.41 22.97
N LEU A 63 8.11 22.32 21.72
CA LEU A 63 8.49 23.24 20.64
C LEU A 63 8.21 24.72 20.96
N GLY A 64 7.29 24.99 21.88
CA GLY A 64 7.00 26.35 22.35
C GLY A 64 8.03 26.91 23.34
N THR A 65 9.05 26.16 23.72
CA THR A 65 10.11 26.55 24.66
C THR A 65 11.45 26.67 23.94
N LYS A 66 12.36 27.46 24.52
CA LYS A 66 13.72 27.62 23.95
C LYS A 66 14.51 26.31 24.01
N GLU A 67 14.34 25.56 25.07
CA GLU A 67 15.05 24.32 25.38
C GLU A 67 14.52 23.14 24.56
N GLY A 68 13.23 23.14 24.25
CA GLY A 68 12.57 22.05 23.52
C GLY A 68 12.38 22.32 22.01
N TYR A 69 12.83 23.49 21.52
CA TYR A 69 12.73 23.77 20.07
C TYR A 69 13.68 22.90 19.28
N GLU A 70 13.13 22.13 18.32
CA GLU A 70 13.89 21.35 17.37
C GLU A 70 13.59 21.80 15.92
N GLY A 71 14.63 22.21 15.20
CA GLY A 71 14.56 22.57 13.78
C GLY A 71 14.80 21.40 12.84
N TYR A 72 15.50 21.65 11.74
CA TYR A 72 15.94 20.60 10.83
C TYR A 72 16.88 19.62 11.52
N GLN A 73 16.72 18.33 11.19
CA GLN A 73 17.69 17.31 11.60
C GLN A 73 19.01 17.47 10.84
N ASP A 74 20.12 16.99 11.39
CA ASP A 74 21.45 17.05 10.76
C ASP A 74 21.49 16.30 9.42
N ASP A 75 20.72 15.22 9.31
CA ASP A 75 20.44 14.53 8.05
C ASP A 75 18.93 14.36 7.84
N SER A 76 18.49 14.19 6.59
CA SER A 76 17.08 14.00 6.25
C SER A 76 16.57 12.57 6.48
N ALA A 77 17.36 11.69 7.09
CA ALA A 77 16.98 10.31 7.37
C ALA A 77 16.02 10.17 8.55
N GLY A 78 15.78 11.25 9.30
CA GLY A 78 14.86 11.30 10.44
C GLY A 78 15.55 11.15 11.79
N MET A 79 14.78 11.34 12.87
CA MET A 79 15.28 11.34 14.24
C MET A 79 16.03 10.03 14.57
N PRO A 80 17.28 10.09 15.06
CA PRO A 80 18.05 8.88 15.39
C PRO A 80 17.31 7.95 16.35
N LYS A 81 16.68 8.51 17.40
CA LYS A 81 15.88 7.73 18.38
C LYS A 81 14.73 6.95 17.75
N LEU A 82 14.08 7.49 16.71
CA LEU A 82 13.02 6.79 16.00
C LEU A 82 13.58 5.69 15.11
N ARG A 83 14.69 5.94 14.42
CA ARG A 83 15.38 4.93 13.58
C ARG A 83 15.85 3.74 14.40
N GLU A 84 16.42 3.98 15.60
CA GLU A 84 16.79 2.95 16.56
C GLU A 84 15.56 2.17 17.06
N ARG A 85 14.45 2.87 17.34
CA ARG A 85 13.20 2.23 17.77
C ARG A 85 12.62 1.35 16.67
N ILE A 86 12.62 1.81 15.42
CA ILE A 86 12.17 1.03 14.25
C ILE A 86 13.05 -0.22 14.09
N SER A 87 14.39 -0.07 14.12
CA SER A 87 15.34 -1.18 14.04
C SER A 87 14.99 -2.27 15.05
N LYS A 88 14.83 -1.89 16.31
CA LYS A 88 14.54 -2.82 17.39
C LYS A 88 13.14 -3.42 17.33
N ALA A 89 12.10 -2.59 17.19
CA ALA A 89 10.71 -3.03 17.33
C ALA A 89 10.18 -3.81 16.12
N ILE A 90 10.70 -3.52 14.91
CA ILE A 90 10.20 -4.10 13.66
C ILE A 90 11.16 -5.16 13.11
N TYR A 91 12.47 -4.95 13.25
CA TYR A 91 13.48 -5.79 12.61
C TYR A 91 14.37 -6.56 13.61
N ASN A 92 14.08 -6.52 14.92
CA ASN A 92 14.87 -7.19 15.96
C ASN A 92 16.38 -6.90 15.84
N ASP A 93 16.72 -5.65 15.51
CA ASP A 93 18.09 -5.16 15.26
C ASP A 93 18.80 -5.78 14.03
N GLU A 94 18.10 -6.54 13.17
CA GLU A 94 18.64 -7.09 11.92
C GLU A 94 18.90 -6.03 10.84
N ILE A 95 18.17 -4.92 10.89
CA ILE A 95 18.37 -3.74 10.05
C ILE A 95 18.99 -2.63 10.88
N LYS A 96 20.15 -2.14 10.45
CA LYS A 96 20.84 -1.05 11.17
C LYS A 96 20.05 0.26 11.09
N PRO A 97 20.06 1.10 12.13
CA PRO A 97 19.46 2.45 12.05
C PRO A 97 19.98 3.30 10.89
N SER A 98 21.23 3.08 10.42
CA SER A 98 21.79 3.78 9.25
C SER A 98 21.15 3.40 7.92
N GLU A 99 20.48 2.24 7.85
CA GLU A 99 19.77 1.75 6.66
C GLU A 99 18.30 2.20 6.62
N ILE A 100 17.81 2.88 7.69
CA ILE A 100 16.42 3.32 7.87
C ILE A 100 16.31 4.82 7.59
N PHE A 101 15.42 5.19 6.66
CA PHE A 101 15.13 6.58 6.30
C PHE A 101 13.66 6.87 6.58
N VAL A 102 13.39 7.67 7.60
CA VAL A 102 12.03 8.07 7.98
C VAL A 102 11.49 9.10 6.98
N SER A 103 10.24 8.92 6.58
CA SER A 103 9.62 9.71 5.52
C SER A 103 8.19 10.17 5.86
N ASP A 104 7.60 10.94 4.97
CA ASP A 104 6.21 11.38 4.98
C ASP A 104 5.23 10.31 4.44
N GLY A 105 5.67 9.06 4.36
CA GLY A 105 4.87 7.87 4.04
C GLY A 105 5.30 7.14 2.78
N ALA A 106 5.03 5.84 2.73
CA ALA A 106 5.46 4.92 1.66
C ALA A 106 5.12 5.40 0.24
N LYS A 107 3.97 6.05 0.02
CA LYS A 107 3.62 6.61 -1.30
C LYS A 107 4.60 7.68 -1.77
N CYS A 108 5.09 8.52 -0.87
CA CYS A 108 6.05 9.56 -1.18
C CYS A 108 7.43 8.96 -1.48
N ASP A 109 7.80 7.90 -0.73
CA ASP A 109 9.02 7.14 -0.99
C ASP A 109 8.99 6.46 -2.36
N LEU A 110 7.87 5.84 -2.72
CA LEU A 110 7.67 5.28 -4.06
C LEU A 110 7.94 6.32 -5.15
N GLY A 111 7.35 7.53 -5.04
CA GLY A 111 7.57 8.60 -6.00
C GLY A 111 9.03 9.06 -6.09
N ARG A 112 9.74 9.10 -4.95
CA ARG A 112 11.18 9.44 -4.90
C ARG A 112 12.04 8.32 -5.49
N LEU A 113 11.73 7.04 -5.19
CA LEU A 113 12.42 5.89 -5.79
C LEU A 113 12.24 5.87 -7.31
N GLN A 114 11.01 6.10 -7.81
CA GLN A 114 10.74 6.20 -9.24
C GLN A 114 11.55 7.33 -9.91
N ALA A 115 11.67 8.47 -9.25
CA ALA A 115 12.50 9.57 -9.74
C ALA A 115 14.00 9.24 -9.69
N MET A 116 14.45 8.50 -8.67
CA MET A 116 15.85 8.09 -8.49
C MET A 116 16.31 7.10 -9.57
N PHE A 117 15.49 6.07 -9.83
CA PHE A 117 15.81 5.08 -10.87
C PHE A 117 15.59 5.62 -12.29
N GLY A 118 14.70 6.61 -12.46
CA GLY A 118 14.52 7.33 -13.72
C GLY A 118 13.82 6.51 -14.82
N ALA A 119 14.13 6.86 -16.07
CA ALA A 119 13.38 6.39 -17.25
C ALA A 119 13.97 5.14 -17.91
N ASP A 120 15.22 4.80 -17.63
CA ASP A 120 15.99 3.79 -18.37
C ASP A 120 16.04 2.43 -17.67
N VAL A 121 14.94 2.08 -16.98
CA VAL A 121 14.78 0.81 -16.27
C VAL A 121 13.57 0.04 -16.78
N ASN A 122 13.67 -1.30 -16.77
CA ASN A 122 12.51 -2.17 -16.94
C ASN A 122 11.69 -2.17 -15.66
N VAL A 123 10.37 -2.26 -15.79
CA VAL A 123 9.47 -2.29 -14.63
C VAL A 123 8.53 -3.48 -14.70
N ALA A 124 8.41 -4.20 -13.59
CA ALA A 124 7.44 -5.28 -13.40
C ALA A 124 6.57 -4.98 -12.17
N VAL A 125 5.26 -5.16 -12.30
CA VAL A 125 4.27 -4.93 -11.24
C VAL A 125 3.38 -6.14 -11.06
N GLN A 126 2.98 -6.43 -9.82
CA GLN A 126 1.88 -7.36 -9.57
C GLN A 126 0.62 -6.88 -10.30
N ASP A 127 -0.19 -7.77 -10.81
CA ASP A 127 -1.45 -7.47 -11.47
C ASP A 127 -2.57 -8.39 -10.94
N PRO A 128 -3.52 -7.86 -10.16
CA PRO A 128 -3.73 -6.44 -9.83
C PRO A 128 -2.78 -5.91 -8.74
N SER A 129 -2.55 -4.59 -8.75
CA SER A 129 -1.73 -3.91 -7.76
C SER A 129 -2.16 -2.46 -7.49
N TYR A 130 -1.52 -1.82 -6.52
CA TYR A 130 -1.78 -0.42 -6.21
C TYR A 130 -1.43 0.48 -7.41
N PRO A 131 -2.38 1.30 -7.94
CA PRO A 131 -2.18 2.02 -9.20
C PRO A 131 -0.98 2.96 -9.26
N VAL A 132 -0.46 3.40 -8.09
CA VAL A 132 0.68 4.32 -8.06
C VAL A 132 1.96 3.70 -8.60
N TYR A 133 2.10 2.36 -8.61
CA TYR A 133 3.29 1.73 -9.18
C TYR A 133 3.34 1.96 -10.69
N VAL A 134 2.20 1.81 -11.37
CA VAL A 134 2.08 2.05 -12.81
C VAL A 134 2.12 3.54 -13.14
N ASP A 135 1.25 4.35 -12.50
CA ASP A 135 1.16 5.78 -12.80
C ASP A 135 2.48 6.52 -12.50
N GLY A 136 3.12 6.20 -11.38
CA GLY A 136 4.41 6.79 -11.04
C GLY A 136 5.53 6.37 -12.00
N THR A 137 5.54 5.11 -12.45
CA THR A 137 6.45 4.62 -13.50
C THR A 137 6.28 5.42 -14.81
N VAL A 138 5.03 5.65 -15.22
CA VAL A 138 4.73 6.48 -16.40
C VAL A 138 5.16 7.93 -16.20
N MET A 139 4.90 8.53 -15.02
CA MET A 139 5.35 9.90 -14.70
C MET A 139 6.87 10.03 -14.74
N ALA A 140 7.60 9.03 -14.24
CA ALA A 140 9.07 8.97 -14.28
C ALA A 140 9.62 8.72 -15.70
N GLY A 141 8.79 8.22 -16.62
CA GLY A 141 9.18 7.94 -18.01
C GLY A 141 9.70 6.53 -18.24
N ALA A 142 9.69 5.66 -17.23
CA ALA A 142 10.11 4.26 -17.35
C ALA A 142 9.04 3.36 -18.00
N GLY A 143 7.86 3.91 -18.31
CA GLY A 143 6.77 3.23 -18.98
C GLY A 143 5.80 4.20 -19.63
N GLY A 144 4.78 3.67 -20.32
CA GLY A 144 3.75 4.48 -20.98
C GLY A 144 4.22 5.17 -22.26
N LYS A 145 5.21 4.62 -22.96
CA LYS A 145 5.71 5.16 -24.24
C LYS A 145 4.65 5.04 -25.35
N GLU A 146 3.75 4.06 -25.22
CA GLU A 146 2.57 3.90 -26.06
C GLU A 146 1.28 4.11 -25.25
N PRO A 147 0.14 4.44 -25.90
CA PRO A 147 -1.14 4.56 -25.20
C PRO A 147 -1.52 3.28 -24.45
N VAL A 148 -2.16 3.46 -23.29
CA VAL A 148 -2.69 2.36 -22.49
C VAL A 148 -3.77 1.60 -23.26
N THR A 149 -3.79 0.28 -23.15
CA THR A 149 -4.80 -0.63 -23.68
C THR A 149 -5.60 -1.28 -22.56
N GLU A 150 -6.57 -2.13 -22.90
CA GLU A 150 -7.27 -2.99 -21.92
C GLU A 150 -6.32 -3.93 -21.17
N ASN A 151 -5.18 -4.27 -21.77
CA ASN A 151 -4.12 -5.11 -21.18
C ASN A 151 -3.01 -4.28 -20.50
N GLY A 152 -3.25 -2.97 -20.22
CA GLY A 152 -2.27 -2.08 -19.61
C GLY A 152 -1.29 -1.45 -20.63
N PHE A 153 -0.15 -1.00 -20.14
CA PHE A 153 0.94 -0.44 -20.95
C PHE A 153 1.87 -1.56 -21.43
N LYS A 154 2.18 -1.60 -22.72
CA LYS A 154 3.01 -2.66 -23.33
C LYS A 154 4.45 -2.71 -22.83
N ASP A 155 4.97 -1.59 -22.37
CA ASP A 155 6.35 -1.43 -21.88
C ASP A 155 6.49 -1.59 -20.35
N ILE A 156 5.40 -1.96 -19.66
CA ILE A 156 5.39 -2.38 -18.27
C ILE A 156 5.04 -3.87 -18.24
N THR A 157 5.81 -4.67 -17.51
CA THR A 157 5.52 -6.09 -17.31
C THR A 157 4.48 -6.23 -16.21
N TYR A 158 3.28 -6.67 -16.57
CA TYR A 158 2.22 -7.04 -15.62
C TYR A 158 2.40 -8.51 -15.26
N MET A 159 2.51 -8.80 -13.97
CA MET A 159 2.69 -10.16 -13.43
C MET A 159 1.36 -10.62 -12.83
N PRO A 160 0.57 -11.47 -13.51
CA PRO A 160 -0.75 -11.88 -13.03
C PRO A 160 -0.69 -12.53 -11.64
N CYS A 161 -1.49 -12.02 -10.71
CA CYS A 161 -1.67 -12.53 -9.34
C CYS A 161 -3.13 -12.93 -9.17
N LEU A 162 -3.42 -14.18 -9.49
CA LEU A 162 -4.77 -14.75 -9.59
C LEU A 162 -4.95 -15.90 -8.59
N PRO A 163 -6.19 -16.36 -8.34
CA PRO A 163 -6.42 -17.51 -7.48
C PRO A 163 -5.64 -18.76 -7.88
N GLU A 164 -5.48 -18.97 -9.17
CA GLU A 164 -4.84 -20.16 -9.77
C GLU A 164 -3.35 -20.27 -9.43
N ASN A 165 -2.69 -19.14 -9.14
CA ASN A 165 -1.28 -19.09 -8.71
C ASN A 165 -1.12 -18.64 -7.24
N GLY A 166 -2.17 -18.74 -6.42
CA GLY A 166 -2.14 -18.31 -5.02
C GLY A 166 -1.91 -16.81 -4.84
N PHE A 167 -2.22 -16.01 -5.83
CA PHE A 167 -1.98 -14.56 -5.88
C PHE A 167 -0.49 -14.15 -5.79
N PHE A 168 0.43 -15.08 -6.09
CA PHE A 168 1.85 -14.77 -6.22
C PHE A 168 2.29 -14.89 -7.69
N PRO A 169 3.07 -13.92 -8.22
CA PRO A 169 3.32 -13.83 -9.66
C PRO A 169 4.29 -14.90 -10.18
N ASP A 170 4.12 -15.27 -11.44
CA ASP A 170 5.14 -15.98 -12.21
C ASP A 170 6.28 -15.01 -12.56
N LEU A 171 7.44 -15.23 -11.98
CA LEU A 171 8.62 -14.38 -12.18
C LEU A 171 9.30 -14.61 -13.54
N SER A 172 8.99 -15.69 -14.25
CA SER A 172 9.59 -16.00 -15.56
C SER A 172 9.30 -14.96 -16.65
N VAL A 173 8.23 -14.16 -16.47
CA VAL A 173 7.86 -13.07 -17.38
C VAL A 173 8.67 -11.80 -17.18
N VAL A 174 9.42 -11.70 -16.07
CA VAL A 174 10.17 -10.51 -15.68
C VAL A 174 11.48 -10.43 -16.46
N LYS A 175 11.75 -9.27 -17.03
CA LYS A 175 13.01 -9.00 -17.74
C LYS A 175 14.16 -8.84 -16.74
N LYS A 176 15.38 -9.11 -17.18
CA LYS A 176 16.59 -8.77 -16.42
C LYS A 176 16.64 -7.27 -16.15
N ASP A 177 17.38 -6.90 -15.11
CA ASP A 177 17.64 -5.51 -14.73
C ASP A 177 16.34 -4.70 -14.55
N SER A 178 15.33 -5.34 -13.91
CA SER A 178 14.01 -4.74 -13.64
C SER A 178 13.89 -4.23 -12.22
N LEU A 179 13.09 -3.16 -12.05
CA LEU A 179 12.45 -2.85 -10.80
C LEU A 179 11.18 -3.69 -10.67
N ILE A 180 11.10 -4.51 -9.62
CA ILE A 180 9.98 -5.41 -9.36
C ILE A 180 9.17 -4.87 -8.18
N TYR A 181 7.94 -4.42 -8.41
CA TYR A 181 7.04 -3.96 -7.34
C TYR A 181 6.27 -5.13 -6.76
N ILE A 182 6.45 -5.38 -5.48
CA ILE A 182 5.72 -6.40 -4.70
C ILE A 182 5.10 -5.73 -3.47
N CYS A 183 3.81 -5.90 -3.27
CA CYS A 183 3.09 -5.49 -2.06
C CYS A 183 2.63 -6.72 -1.29
N SER A 184 3.00 -6.84 -0.02
CA SER A 184 2.59 -7.96 0.85
C SER A 184 2.36 -7.47 2.29
N PRO A 185 1.14 -7.61 2.82
CA PRO A 185 -0.12 -7.99 2.14
C PRO A 185 -0.48 -7.09 0.97
N ASN A 186 -0.97 -7.67 -0.13
CA ASN A 186 -1.22 -6.92 -1.35
C ASN A 186 -2.50 -6.06 -1.26
N ASN A 187 -2.40 -4.86 -1.77
CA ASN A 187 -3.54 -4.03 -2.14
C ASN A 187 -3.70 -4.11 -3.69
N PRO A 188 -4.77 -4.74 -4.24
CA PRO A 188 -6.09 -4.91 -3.63
C PRO A 188 -6.41 -6.30 -3.06
N THR A 189 -5.66 -7.34 -3.38
CA THR A 189 -6.09 -8.73 -3.18
C THR A 189 -6.13 -9.17 -1.71
N GLY A 190 -5.38 -8.49 -0.83
CA GLY A 190 -5.18 -8.89 0.56
C GLY A 190 -4.35 -10.15 0.74
N ALA A 191 -3.82 -10.72 -0.33
CA ALA A 191 -2.95 -11.89 -0.28
C ALA A 191 -1.59 -11.55 0.35
N VAL A 192 -1.02 -12.50 1.07
CA VAL A 192 0.30 -12.40 1.71
C VAL A 192 1.25 -13.39 1.05
N ALA A 193 2.43 -12.93 0.68
CA ALA A 193 3.48 -13.81 0.17
C ALA A 193 4.00 -14.73 1.27
N THR A 194 4.21 -16.02 0.96
CA THR A 194 4.82 -16.98 1.90
C THR A 194 6.34 -16.80 1.96
N LYS A 195 7.00 -17.48 2.89
CA LYS A 195 8.48 -17.49 2.96
C LYS A 195 9.08 -18.09 1.69
N GLU A 196 8.47 -19.12 1.15
CA GLU A 196 8.89 -19.77 -0.10
C GLU A 196 8.76 -18.82 -1.29
N ASN A 197 7.64 -18.10 -1.38
CA ASN A 197 7.44 -17.07 -2.41
C ASN A 197 8.51 -15.98 -2.36
N LEU A 198 8.78 -15.45 -1.17
CA LEU A 198 9.81 -14.41 -1.02
C LEU A 198 11.22 -14.96 -1.25
N PHE A 199 11.51 -16.20 -0.89
CA PHE A 199 12.79 -16.85 -1.19
C PHE A 199 12.99 -17.01 -2.71
N GLU A 200 11.97 -17.44 -3.43
CA GLU A 200 12.00 -17.51 -4.90
C GLU A 200 12.26 -16.12 -5.51
N LEU A 201 11.54 -15.10 -5.05
CA LEU A 201 11.68 -13.71 -5.51
C LEU A 201 13.10 -13.16 -5.29
N VAL A 202 13.67 -13.37 -4.10
CA VAL A 202 15.02 -12.90 -3.75
C VAL A 202 16.07 -13.59 -4.63
N ASN A 203 15.97 -14.92 -4.80
CA ASN A 203 16.88 -15.65 -5.66
C ASN A 203 16.76 -15.22 -7.13
N PHE A 204 15.54 -15.05 -7.62
CA PHE A 204 15.29 -14.54 -8.96
C PHE A 204 15.90 -13.14 -9.16
N ALA A 205 15.64 -12.23 -8.25
CA ALA A 205 16.13 -10.85 -8.32
C ALA A 205 17.65 -10.79 -8.35
N LYS A 206 18.33 -11.54 -7.47
CA LYS A 206 19.80 -11.64 -7.44
C LYS A 206 20.37 -12.23 -8.71
N ALA A 207 19.76 -13.29 -9.25
CA ALA A 207 20.25 -13.97 -10.45
C ALA A 207 20.06 -13.13 -11.73
N ASN A 208 19.13 -12.18 -11.73
CA ASN A 208 18.77 -11.40 -12.91
C ASN A 208 19.07 -9.89 -12.79
N GLY A 209 19.85 -9.46 -11.78
CA GLY A 209 20.19 -8.04 -11.60
C GLY A 209 19.01 -7.13 -11.29
N CYS A 210 17.92 -7.68 -10.73
CA CYS A 210 16.71 -6.92 -10.42
C CYS A 210 16.77 -6.30 -9.03
N VAL A 211 16.03 -5.22 -8.84
CA VAL A 211 15.77 -4.62 -7.52
C VAL A 211 14.30 -4.77 -7.18
N VAL A 212 14.01 -5.35 -6.02
CA VAL A 212 12.66 -5.49 -5.49
C VAL A 212 12.30 -4.23 -4.69
N LEU A 213 11.21 -3.57 -5.06
CA LEU A 213 10.56 -2.52 -4.28
C LEU A 213 9.41 -3.18 -3.50
N PHE A 214 9.68 -3.52 -2.24
CA PHE A 214 8.76 -4.27 -1.39
C PHE A 214 7.91 -3.32 -0.54
N ASP A 215 6.62 -3.21 -0.88
CA ASP A 215 5.66 -2.39 -0.13
C ASP A 215 5.02 -3.22 0.99
N ALA A 216 5.44 -2.97 2.23
CA ALA A 216 4.99 -3.65 3.42
C ALA A 216 3.99 -2.82 4.27
N ALA A 217 3.30 -1.85 3.66
CA ALA A 217 2.40 -0.92 4.36
C ALA A 217 1.27 -1.59 5.16
N TYR A 218 1.00 -2.86 4.92
CA TYR A 218 -0.02 -3.66 5.61
C TYR A 218 0.56 -4.79 6.46
N SER A 219 1.88 -4.91 6.60
CA SER A 219 2.56 -6.01 7.30
C SER A 219 2.07 -6.21 8.74
N ALA A 220 1.72 -5.12 9.44
CA ALA A 220 1.20 -5.17 10.81
C ALA A 220 -0.17 -5.87 10.94
N PHE A 221 -0.90 -6.08 9.83
CA PHE A 221 -2.17 -6.81 9.81
C PHE A 221 -1.99 -8.33 9.74
N ILE A 222 -0.80 -8.84 9.46
CA ILE A 222 -0.52 -10.28 9.39
C ILE A 222 -0.63 -10.89 10.79
N ARG A 223 -1.53 -11.87 10.94
CA ARG A 223 -1.78 -12.61 12.18
C ARG A 223 -1.18 -14.00 12.19
N ASP A 224 -0.99 -14.59 11.01
CA ASP A 224 -0.34 -15.89 10.88
C ASP A 224 1.18 -15.72 11.09
N GLU A 225 1.69 -16.34 12.14
CA GLU A 225 3.11 -16.27 12.53
C GLU A 225 4.04 -16.98 11.53
N ASN A 226 3.50 -17.82 10.66
CA ASN A 226 4.27 -18.48 9.60
C ASN A 226 4.52 -17.58 8.39
N LEU A 227 3.79 -16.47 8.28
CA LEU A 227 3.91 -15.53 7.16
C LEU A 227 4.90 -14.41 7.49
N PRO A 228 5.81 -14.07 6.56
CA PRO A 228 6.79 -13.02 6.78
C PRO A 228 6.14 -11.63 6.78
N LYS A 229 6.61 -10.77 7.68
CA LYS A 229 6.19 -9.36 7.79
C LYS A 229 7.16 -8.40 7.10
N SER A 230 8.36 -8.88 6.79
CA SER A 230 9.40 -8.15 6.09
C SER A 230 10.09 -9.06 5.08
N ILE A 231 10.52 -8.49 3.95
CA ILE A 231 11.35 -9.23 2.99
C ILE A 231 12.71 -9.58 3.59
N TYR A 232 13.16 -8.85 4.61
CA TYR A 232 14.46 -9.09 5.25
C TYR A 232 14.47 -10.30 6.20
N GLU A 233 13.33 -10.95 6.41
CA GLU A 233 13.29 -12.29 7.01
C GLU A 233 13.85 -13.37 6.05
N ILE A 234 14.12 -13.02 4.79
CA ILE A 234 14.68 -13.91 3.77
C ILE A 234 16.17 -13.59 3.58
N GLU A 235 17.00 -14.61 3.70
CA GLU A 235 18.44 -14.51 3.48
C GLU A 235 18.76 -13.99 2.07
N GLY A 236 19.65 -13.00 1.98
CA GLY A 236 20.07 -12.37 0.72
C GLY A 236 19.15 -11.22 0.25
N ALA A 237 18.05 -10.94 0.92
CA ALA A 237 17.17 -9.84 0.53
C ALA A 237 17.86 -8.47 0.59
N LYS A 238 18.81 -8.26 1.51
CA LYS A 238 19.59 -7.02 1.60
C LYS A 238 20.44 -6.73 0.35
N ASP A 239 20.68 -7.71 -0.48
CA ASP A 239 21.47 -7.56 -1.71
C ASP A 239 20.61 -7.15 -2.92
N CYS A 240 19.26 -7.19 -2.80
CA CYS A 240 18.38 -6.97 -3.95
C CYS A 240 17.05 -6.28 -3.64
N ALA A 241 16.77 -5.87 -2.39
CA ALA A 241 15.46 -5.32 -2.03
C ALA A 241 15.57 -4.00 -1.25
N ILE A 242 14.61 -3.11 -1.55
CA ILE A 242 14.28 -1.90 -0.78
C ILE A 242 12.88 -2.13 -0.20
N GLU A 243 12.72 -1.96 1.12
CA GLU A 243 11.42 -2.12 1.77
C GLU A 243 10.84 -0.77 2.19
N MET A 244 9.56 -0.56 1.87
CA MET A 244 8.80 0.61 2.32
C MET A 244 7.76 0.18 3.34
N GLN A 245 7.73 0.89 4.47
CA GLN A 245 6.80 0.69 5.58
C GLN A 245 5.99 1.97 5.85
N SER A 246 4.87 1.85 6.54
CA SER A 246 3.99 2.99 6.78
C SER A 246 3.27 2.92 8.11
N PHE A 247 3.21 4.03 8.83
CA PHE A 247 2.32 4.22 9.96
C PHE A 247 0.87 4.52 9.55
N SER A 248 0.62 4.75 8.25
CA SER A 248 -0.71 5.17 7.77
C SER A 248 -1.83 4.23 8.18
N LYS A 249 -1.61 2.91 8.15
CA LYS A 249 -2.66 1.93 8.44
C LYS A 249 -2.62 1.43 9.89
N PRO A 250 -1.47 0.99 10.42
CA PRO A 250 -1.43 0.48 11.79
C PRO A 250 -1.68 1.55 12.86
N ALA A 251 -1.14 2.77 12.69
CA ALA A 251 -1.25 3.87 13.66
C ALA A 251 -2.31 4.92 13.30
N GLY A 252 -3.06 4.74 12.21
CA GLY A 252 -4.05 5.72 11.78
C GLY A 252 -3.46 6.99 11.15
N PHE A 253 -2.19 6.99 10.76
CA PHE A 253 -1.46 8.19 10.26
C PHE A 253 -1.76 8.54 8.80
N THR A 254 -2.96 8.21 8.30
CA THR A 254 -3.34 8.57 6.93
C THR A 254 -3.31 10.07 6.66
N GLY A 255 -3.58 10.89 7.68
CA GLY A 255 -3.51 12.35 7.64
C GLY A 255 -2.27 12.95 8.32
N VAL A 256 -1.65 12.25 9.28
CA VAL A 256 -0.43 12.69 10.00
C VAL A 256 0.79 12.62 9.09
N ARG A 257 0.88 11.58 8.26
CA ARG A 257 1.94 11.34 7.27
C ARG A 257 3.28 10.94 7.88
N LEU A 258 3.48 9.64 8.07
CA LEU A 258 4.75 9.06 8.50
C LEU A 258 4.90 7.65 7.90
N GLY A 259 6.13 7.31 7.54
CA GLY A 259 6.57 6.00 7.09
C GLY A 259 8.09 5.91 7.15
N TRP A 260 8.64 4.86 6.63
CA TRP A 260 10.08 4.73 6.44
C TRP A 260 10.41 3.82 5.27
N CYS A 261 11.60 4.02 4.74
CA CYS A 261 12.19 3.19 3.71
C CYS A 261 13.47 2.57 4.27
N VAL A 262 13.66 1.27 4.06
CA VAL A 262 14.93 0.58 4.35
C VAL A 262 15.70 0.44 3.06
N VAL A 263 16.90 1.03 3.01
CA VAL A 263 17.82 0.94 1.88
C VAL A 263 19.14 0.36 2.35
N PRO A 264 19.37 -0.95 2.14
CA PRO A 264 20.56 -1.62 2.64
C PRO A 264 21.87 -1.06 2.09
N GLU A 265 22.90 -1.02 2.94
CA GLU A 265 24.25 -0.54 2.58
C GLU A 265 24.91 -1.39 1.50
N ASN A 266 24.51 -2.65 1.35
CA ASN A 266 25.07 -3.59 0.39
C ASN A 266 24.49 -3.43 -1.02
N LEU A 267 23.31 -2.81 -1.14
CA LEU A 267 22.59 -2.69 -2.41
C LEU A 267 23.28 -1.68 -3.32
N LYS A 268 23.58 -2.11 -4.57
CA LYS A 268 24.37 -1.32 -5.52
C LYS A 268 23.71 -1.24 -6.89
N PHE A 269 24.02 -0.18 -7.61
CA PHE A 269 23.78 -0.07 -9.06
C PHE A 269 24.79 -0.94 -9.84
N ASP A 270 24.60 -1.03 -11.14
CA ASP A 270 25.45 -1.77 -12.10
C ASP A 270 26.87 -1.22 -12.19
N ASP A 271 27.07 0.08 -11.92
CA ASP A 271 28.37 0.74 -11.86
C ASP A 271 29.12 0.53 -10.52
N GLY A 272 28.49 -0.22 -9.57
CA GLY A 272 29.04 -0.51 -8.25
C GLY A 272 28.81 0.59 -7.20
N SER A 273 28.21 1.72 -7.55
CA SER A 273 27.83 2.76 -6.59
C SER A 273 26.68 2.30 -5.69
N LYS A 274 26.62 2.82 -4.46
CA LYS A 274 25.59 2.43 -3.49
C LYS A 274 24.26 3.11 -3.78
N ILE A 275 23.18 2.35 -3.79
CA ILE A 275 21.80 2.89 -3.89
C ILE A 275 21.47 3.75 -2.67
N ALA A 276 21.98 3.40 -1.48
CA ALA A 276 21.81 4.19 -0.28
C ALA A 276 22.36 5.62 -0.39
N ASP A 277 23.49 5.83 -1.09
CA ASP A 277 24.07 7.17 -1.31
C ASP A 277 23.17 8.00 -2.22
N ALA A 278 22.63 7.41 -3.29
CA ALA A 278 21.67 8.07 -4.19
C ALA A 278 20.36 8.40 -3.46
N TRP A 279 19.88 7.47 -2.61
CA TRP A 279 18.70 7.70 -1.78
C TRP A 279 18.91 8.83 -0.77
N ALA A 280 20.03 8.84 -0.06
CA ALA A 280 20.39 9.94 0.83
C ALA A 280 20.48 11.27 0.07
N ARG A 281 21.00 11.26 -1.16
CA ARG A 281 21.08 12.46 -1.98
C ARG A 281 19.71 13.02 -2.35
N ILE A 282 18.75 12.17 -2.77
CA ILE A 282 17.40 12.63 -3.14
C ILE A 282 16.62 13.10 -1.90
N THR A 283 16.74 12.41 -0.78
CA THR A 283 16.07 12.81 0.48
C THR A 283 16.58 14.15 0.97
N ASN A 284 17.89 14.40 0.93
CA ASN A 284 18.49 15.69 1.31
C ASN A 284 18.20 16.81 0.31
N THR A 285 17.93 16.49 -0.96
CA THR A 285 17.71 17.52 -2.00
C THR A 285 16.23 17.85 -2.18
N ALA A 286 15.36 16.86 -2.12
CA ALA A 286 13.94 16.97 -2.52
C ALA A 286 12.93 16.77 -1.39
N PHE A 287 13.39 16.46 -0.18
CA PHE A 287 12.47 16.14 0.92
C PHE A 287 12.75 16.93 2.20
N ASN A 288 13.98 16.90 2.71
CA ASN A 288 14.40 17.61 3.93
C ASN A 288 13.84 17.07 5.26
N GLY A 289 13.39 15.81 5.28
CA GLY A 289 12.94 15.11 6.49
C GLY A 289 11.43 15.17 6.78
N ALA A 290 10.94 14.19 7.52
CA ALA A 290 9.56 14.12 7.96
C ALA A 290 9.28 15.11 9.10
N SER A 291 8.01 15.48 9.30
CA SER A 291 7.59 16.33 10.42
C SER A 291 8.05 15.77 11.76
N ASN A 292 8.74 16.57 12.58
CA ASN A 292 9.18 16.18 13.91
C ASN A 292 7.99 15.78 14.82
N ILE A 293 6.84 16.44 14.68
CA ILE A 293 5.61 16.09 15.40
C ILE A 293 5.12 14.70 15.01
N ALA A 294 5.12 14.39 13.72
CA ALA A 294 4.75 13.06 13.24
C ALA A 294 5.73 11.99 13.73
N GLN A 295 7.04 12.31 13.74
CA GLN A 295 8.07 11.40 14.24
C GLN A 295 7.95 11.12 15.74
N ALA A 296 7.55 12.12 16.56
CA ALA A 296 7.27 11.91 17.98
C ALA A 296 6.10 10.93 18.18
N GLY A 297 5.02 11.08 17.40
CA GLY A 297 3.92 10.12 17.39
C GLY A 297 4.34 8.73 16.92
N GLY A 298 5.21 8.63 15.91
CA GLY A 298 5.77 7.35 15.44
C GLY A 298 6.67 6.68 16.49
N PHE A 299 7.41 7.47 17.25
CA PHE A 299 8.22 6.95 18.35
C PHE A 299 7.36 6.34 19.45
N ALA A 300 6.26 7.01 19.84
CA ALA A 300 5.28 6.47 20.79
C ALA A 300 4.56 5.22 20.27
N ALA A 301 4.22 5.20 18.98
CA ALA A 301 3.54 4.08 18.33
C ALA A 301 4.33 2.76 18.42
N LEU A 302 5.65 2.82 18.56
CA LEU A 302 6.54 1.66 18.58
C LEU A 302 7.08 1.29 19.98
N ASP A 303 6.61 1.91 21.05
CA ASP A 303 6.85 1.39 22.39
C ASP A 303 5.79 0.34 22.79
N GLU A 304 5.93 -0.25 23.96
CA GLU A 304 5.06 -1.33 24.43
C GLU A 304 3.57 -0.92 24.46
N THR A 305 3.28 0.30 24.94
CA THR A 305 1.92 0.84 25.00
C THR A 305 1.36 1.12 23.60
N GLY A 306 2.12 1.80 22.76
CA GLY A 306 1.73 2.12 21.41
C GLY A 306 1.52 0.90 20.52
N LEU A 307 2.41 -0.10 20.62
CA LEU A 307 2.25 -1.37 19.93
C LEU A 307 0.95 -2.09 20.33
N LYS A 308 0.62 -2.10 21.63
CA LYS A 308 -0.63 -2.69 22.13
C LYS A 308 -1.85 -1.96 21.58
N GLU A 309 -1.90 -0.63 21.70
CA GLU A 309 -3.03 0.19 21.19
C GLU A 309 -3.20 0.06 19.67
N MET A 310 -2.10 0.02 18.91
CA MET A 310 -2.16 -0.27 17.47
C MET A 310 -2.73 -1.66 17.18
N GLN A 311 -2.35 -2.69 17.96
CA GLN A 311 -2.87 -4.05 17.78
C GLN A 311 -4.38 -4.14 18.05
N GLU A 312 -4.91 -3.36 19.00
CA GLU A 312 -6.35 -3.25 19.27
C GLU A 312 -7.07 -2.64 18.06
N THR A 313 -6.55 -1.56 17.51
CA THR A 313 -7.11 -0.91 16.28
C THR A 313 -7.05 -1.84 15.06
N ILE A 314 -5.93 -2.54 14.86
CA ILE A 314 -5.79 -3.50 13.77
C ILE A 314 -6.80 -4.66 13.93
N SER A 315 -6.99 -5.16 15.16
CA SER A 315 -7.97 -6.21 15.45
C SER A 315 -9.39 -5.76 15.11
N TYR A 316 -9.75 -4.53 15.48
CA TYR A 316 -11.02 -3.94 15.10
C TYR A 316 -11.29 -3.96 13.58
N TYR A 317 -10.28 -3.59 12.77
CA TYR A 317 -10.43 -3.63 11.31
C TYR A 317 -10.44 -5.05 10.74
N LEU A 318 -9.68 -5.99 11.33
CA LEU A 318 -9.72 -7.40 10.90
C LEU A 318 -11.08 -8.07 11.23
N GLU A 319 -11.69 -7.72 12.36
CA GLU A 319 -13.04 -8.17 12.68
C GLU A 319 -14.06 -7.59 11.70
N ASN A 320 -13.91 -6.32 11.28
CA ASN A 320 -14.71 -5.74 10.20
C ASN A 320 -14.53 -6.52 8.88
N ALA A 321 -13.30 -6.90 8.55
CA ALA A 321 -13.03 -7.72 7.36
C ALA A 321 -13.72 -9.09 7.43
N ALA A 322 -13.72 -9.71 8.61
CA ALA A 322 -14.42 -10.97 8.84
C ALA A 322 -15.95 -10.85 8.67
N LEU A 323 -16.56 -9.74 9.13
CA LEU A 323 -17.98 -9.44 8.91
C LEU A 323 -18.29 -9.30 7.41
N ILE A 324 -17.49 -8.54 6.69
CA ILE A 324 -17.64 -8.36 5.23
C ILE A 324 -17.50 -9.70 4.52
N ARG A 325 -16.47 -10.49 4.84
CA ARG A 325 -16.24 -11.81 4.28
C ARG A 325 -17.44 -12.72 4.51
N SER A 326 -17.94 -12.79 5.73
CA SER A 326 -19.13 -13.61 6.08
C SER A 326 -20.37 -13.20 5.29
N ALA A 327 -20.58 -11.89 5.05
CA ALA A 327 -21.70 -11.40 4.24
C ALA A 327 -21.58 -11.84 2.77
N LEU A 328 -20.36 -11.77 2.20
CA LEU A 328 -20.07 -12.17 0.82
C LEU A 328 -20.06 -13.72 0.64
N GLU A 329 -19.87 -14.49 1.69
CA GLU A 329 -19.96 -15.95 1.71
C GLU A 329 -21.39 -16.46 2.00
N SER A 330 -22.39 -15.57 2.08
CA SER A 330 -23.80 -15.94 2.26
C SER A 330 -24.35 -16.71 1.07
N GLU A 331 -25.45 -17.45 1.29
CA GLU A 331 -26.07 -18.29 0.27
C GLU A 331 -26.42 -17.50 -1.00
N ASN A 332 -26.85 -16.26 -0.84
CA ASN A 332 -27.17 -15.37 -1.96
C ASN A 332 -25.97 -15.16 -2.91
N PHE A 333 -24.78 -14.87 -2.37
CA PHE A 333 -23.57 -14.70 -3.17
C PHE A 333 -23.04 -16.02 -3.74
N LYS A 334 -23.18 -17.14 -3.01
CA LYS A 334 -22.84 -18.47 -3.51
C LYS A 334 -23.67 -18.88 -4.73
N VAL A 335 -24.99 -18.61 -4.72
CA VAL A 335 -25.86 -18.86 -5.86
C VAL A 335 -25.46 -18.03 -7.08
N MET A 336 -24.91 -16.83 -6.88
CA MET A 336 -24.37 -16.00 -7.95
C MET A 336 -22.97 -16.45 -8.41
N GLY A 337 -22.39 -17.50 -7.80
CA GLY A 337 -21.05 -18.00 -8.12
C GLY A 337 -19.92 -17.10 -7.65
N VAL A 338 -20.15 -16.21 -6.69
CA VAL A 338 -19.12 -15.30 -6.16
C VAL A 338 -18.10 -16.08 -5.33
N GLU A 339 -16.84 -15.84 -5.61
CA GLU A 339 -15.69 -16.41 -4.90
C GLU A 339 -15.05 -15.32 -4.03
N VAL A 340 -14.75 -15.65 -2.75
CA VAL A 340 -14.27 -14.66 -1.77
C VAL A 340 -12.88 -15.03 -1.28
N TYR A 341 -11.96 -14.08 -1.30
CA TYR A 341 -10.57 -14.25 -0.94
C TYR A 341 -10.14 -13.26 0.13
N SER A 342 -9.10 -13.62 0.92
CA SER A 342 -8.43 -12.76 1.91
C SER A 342 -9.31 -12.36 3.11
N GLY A 343 -8.96 -11.26 3.79
CA GLY A 343 -9.67 -10.73 4.96
C GLY A 343 -9.17 -11.22 6.32
N GLY A 344 -8.21 -12.17 6.37
CA GLY A 344 -7.64 -12.67 7.62
C GLY A 344 -6.32 -11.99 8.05
N ASN A 345 -5.50 -11.61 7.07
CA ASN A 345 -4.19 -10.99 7.26
C ASN A 345 -4.06 -9.62 6.57
N ALA A 346 -5.18 -9.02 6.21
CA ALA A 346 -5.24 -7.72 5.53
C ALA A 346 -6.60 -7.05 5.75
N PRO A 347 -6.68 -5.71 5.64
CA PRO A 347 -7.93 -4.96 5.78
C PRO A 347 -8.80 -5.00 4.51
N TYR A 348 -8.49 -5.88 3.56
CA TYR A 348 -9.21 -6.00 2.29
C TYR A 348 -9.78 -7.40 2.12
N VAL A 349 -11.01 -7.45 1.62
CA VAL A 349 -11.67 -8.64 1.11
C VAL A 349 -11.79 -8.49 -0.40
N TRP A 350 -11.34 -9.49 -1.14
CA TRP A 350 -11.30 -9.53 -2.59
C TRP A 350 -12.32 -10.55 -3.09
N ALA A 351 -13.30 -10.11 -3.87
CA ALA A 351 -14.38 -10.96 -4.33
C ALA A 351 -14.45 -10.99 -5.86
N LYS A 352 -14.48 -12.21 -6.44
CA LYS A 352 -14.63 -12.45 -7.87
C LYS A 352 -16.12 -12.62 -8.21
N PHE A 353 -16.56 -11.91 -9.24
CA PHE A 353 -17.89 -11.99 -9.82
C PHE A 353 -17.78 -12.57 -11.24
N PRO A 354 -17.82 -13.89 -11.43
CA PRO A 354 -17.47 -14.53 -12.69
C PRO A 354 -18.33 -14.02 -13.86
N GLY A 355 -17.65 -13.67 -14.97
CA GLY A 355 -18.31 -13.19 -16.19
C GLY A 355 -18.91 -11.78 -16.12
N LYS A 356 -18.67 -11.04 -15.04
CA LYS A 356 -19.17 -9.67 -14.87
C LYS A 356 -18.04 -8.65 -14.97
N LYS A 357 -18.31 -7.48 -15.54
CA LYS A 357 -17.38 -6.35 -15.50
C LYS A 357 -17.42 -5.68 -14.13
N SER A 358 -16.27 -5.40 -13.57
CA SER A 358 -16.14 -4.87 -12.21
C SER A 358 -16.85 -3.51 -12.02
N TRP A 359 -16.87 -2.65 -13.04
CA TRP A 359 -17.62 -1.39 -13.01
C TRP A 359 -19.13 -1.58 -13.03
N ASP A 360 -19.65 -2.60 -13.74
CA ASP A 360 -21.07 -2.91 -13.76
C ASP A 360 -21.53 -3.44 -12.39
N VAL A 361 -20.71 -4.29 -11.76
CA VAL A 361 -20.94 -4.76 -10.38
C VAL A 361 -20.91 -3.60 -9.39
N PHE A 362 -19.95 -2.67 -9.53
CA PHE A 362 -19.88 -1.45 -8.72
C PHE A 362 -21.18 -0.63 -8.80
N ASP A 363 -21.67 -0.35 -10.02
CA ASP A 363 -22.88 0.46 -10.23
C ASP A 363 -24.12 -0.25 -9.66
N GLN A 364 -24.21 -1.59 -9.77
CA GLN A 364 -25.29 -2.39 -9.19
C GLN A 364 -25.26 -2.40 -7.65
N ILE A 365 -24.09 -2.57 -7.03
CA ILE A 365 -23.95 -2.53 -5.57
C ILE A 365 -24.30 -1.11 -5.06
N LEU A 366 -23.83 -0.07 -5.73
CA LEU A 366 -24.17 1.30 -5.37
C LEU A 366 -25.68 1.56 -5.43
N SER A 367 -26.33 1.15 -6.53
CA SER A 367 -27.76 1.43 -6.76
C SER A 367 -28.69 0.58 -5.89
N GLN A 368 -28.37 -0.68 -5.63
CA GLN A 368 -29.24 -1.59 -4.86
C GLN A 368 -28.98 -1.51 -3.35
N CYS A 369 -27.71 -1.33 -2.94
CA CYS A 369 -27.31 -1.42 -1.54
C CYS A 369 -26.94 -0.08 -0.93
N ASN A 370 -26.80 1.00 -1.71
CA ASN A 370 -26.21 2.26 -1.29
C ASN A 370 -24.81 2.06 -0.67
N VAL A 371 -24.02 1.13 -1.22
CA VAL A 371 -22.67 0.81 -0.77
C VAL A 371 -21.66 1.14 -1.89
N VAL A 372 -20.63 1.88 -1.55
CA VAL A 372 -19.48 2.16 -2.45
C VAL A 372 -18.39 1.13 -2.19
N VAL A 373 -17.95 0.47 -3.24
CA VAL A 373 -16.85 -0.51 -3.24
C VAL A 373 -15.74 -0.03 -4.18
N THR A 374 -14.74 -0.86 -4.50
CA THR A 374 -13.72 -0.49 -5.48
C THR A 374 -13.65 -1.52 -6.61
N PRO A 375 -13.92 -1.13 -7.87
CA PRO A 375 -13.82 -2.01 -9.01
C PRO A 375 -12.39 -2.51 -9.23
N GLY A 376 -12.24 -3.80 -9.46
CA GLY A 376 -10.95 -4.44 -9.60
C GLY A 376 -10.17 -4.02 -10.84
N ALA A 377 -10.86 -3.72 -11.96
CA ALA A 377 -10.24 -3.20 -13.18
C ALA A 377 -9.40 -1.92 -12.96
N GLY A 378 -9.67 -1.17 -11.89
CA GLY A 378 -8.88 0.01 -11.54
C GLY A 378 -7.51 -0.31 -10.92
N PHE A 379 -7.22 -1.57 -10.64
CA PHE A 379 -5.95 -2.03 -10.08
C PHE A 379 -5.07 -2.76 -11.11
N GLY A 380 -5.56 -2.93 -12.32
CA GLY A 380 -4.85 -3.60 -13.40
C GLY A 380 -5.75 -4.54 -14.21
N PRO A 381 -5.26 -5.02 -15.36
CA PRO A 381 -6.02 -5.91 -16.25
C PRO A 381 -6.57 -7.16 -15.57
N SER A 382 -5.76 -7.83 -14.76
CA SER A 382 -6.18 -9.05 -14.02
C SER A 382 -7.18 -8.79 -12.88
N GLY A 383 -7.47 -7.52 -12.59
CA GLY A 383 -8.50 -7.13 -11.63
C GLY A 383 -9.92 -7.13 -12.19
N GLU A 384 -10.12 -7.33 -13.52
CA GLU A 384 -11.44 -7.40 -14.10
C GLU A 384 -12.24 -8.58 -13.50
N SER A 385 -13.53 -8.41 -13.36
CA SER A 385 -14.45 -9.32 -12.64
C SER A 385 -14.25 -9.39 -11.11
N PHE A 386 -13.36 -8.61 -10.53
CA PHE A 386 -13.18 -8.55 -9.08
C PHE A 386 -13.66 -7.23 -8.48
N ILE A 387 -14.01 -7.28 -7.20
CA ILE A 387 -14.34 -6.12 -6.36
C ILE A 387 -13.52 -6.17 -5.09
N ARG A 388 -12.90 -5.04 -4.72
CA ARG A 388 -12.27 -4.86 -3.41
C ARG A 388 -13.27 -4.26 -2.43
N PHE A 389 -13.42 -4.91 -1.28
CA PHE A 389 -14.12 -4.40 -0.11
C PHE A 389 -13.09 -4.04 0.96
N SER A 390 -13.20 -2.83 1.51
CA SER A 390 -12.33 -2.32 2.56
C SER A 390 -13.00 -2.42 3.92
N SER A 391 -12.27 -2.89 4.91
CA SER A 391 -12.74 -2.99 6.30
C SER A 391 -12.54 -1.70 7.10
N PHE A 392 -11.93 -0.67 6.51
CA PHE A 392 -11.79 0.63 7.14
C PHE A 392 -13.15 1.35 7.19
N GLY A 393 -13.80 1.28 8.36
CA GLY A 393 -15.11 1.85 8.61
C GLY A 393 -15.52 1.66 10.06
N HIS A 394 -16.41 2.50 10.56
CA HIS A 394 -17.02 2.28 11.88
C HIS A 394 -17.88 1.02 11.87
N ARG A 395 -17.83 0.24 12.95
CA ARG A 395 -18.45 -1.08 13.07
C ARG A 395 -19.94 -1.10 12.69
N GLU A 396 -20.70 -0.13 13.14
CA GLU A 396 -22.10 -0.01 12.84
C GLU A 396 -22.39 0.18 11.33
N ASN A 397 -21.55 0.94 10.65
CA ASN A 397 -21.68 1.11 9.20
C ASN A 397 -21.26 -0.16 8.43
N ILE A 398 -20.24 -0.87 8.90
CA ILE A 398 -19.84 -2.17 8.33
C ILE A 398 -20.98 -3.17 8.46
N GLN A 399 -21.57 -3.29 9.66
CA GLN A 399 -22.70 -4.19 9.91
C GLN A 399 -23.91 -3.86 9.02
N GLU A 400 -24.29 -2.58 8.95
CA GLU A 400 -25.38 -2.13 8.09
C GLU A 400 -25.09 -2.41 6.60
N ALA A 401 -23.88 -2.15 6.13
CA ALA A 401 -23.50 -2.47 4.75
C ALA A 401 -23.59 -3.98 4.48
N CYS A 402 -23.13 -4.81 5.41
CA CYS A 402 -23.23 -6.27 5.31
C CYS A 402 -24.69 -6.76 5.19
N GLU A 403 -25.60 -6.22 6.00
CA GLU A 403 -27.03 -6.59 5.91
C GLU A 403 -27.65 -6.17 4.56
N ARG A 404 -27.28 -4.99 4.03
CA ARG A 404 -27.71 -4.55 2.71
C ARG A 404 -27.16 -5.43 1.58
N LEU A 405 -25.86 -5.81 1.68
CA LEU A 405 -25.22 -6.69 0.71
C LEU A 405 -25.87 -8.08 0.65
N LYS A 406 -26.35 -8.64 1.77
CA LYS A 406 -27.06 -9.93 1.78
C LYS A 406 -28.34 -9.91 0.93
N LEU A 407 -28.89 -8.72 0.62
CA LEU A 407 -30.08 -8.55 -0.21
C LEU A 407 -29.74 -8.26 -1.68
N PHE A 408 -28.46 -8.10 -2.03
CA PHE A 408 -27.99 -7.82 -3.38
C PHE A 408 -28.34 -8.95 -4.35
N LYS A 409 -28.73 -8.59 -5.59
CA LYS A 409 -29.09 -9.53 -6.66
C LYS A 409 -28.47 -9.09 -8.00
N MET A 410 -28.01 -10.08 -8.80
CA MET A 410 -27.55 -9.88 -10.16
C MET A 410 -28.37 -10.69 -11.15
#